data_f5c75a1ad3dba9d950469cfa33a18d35
#
_entry.id   f5c75a1ad3dba9d950469cfa33a18d35
#
_cell.length_a   1.000
_cell.length_b   1.000
_cell.length_c   1.000
_cell.angle_alpha   90.00
_cell.angle_beta   90.00
_cell.angle_gamma   90.00
#
_symmetry.space_group_name_H-M   'P 1'
#
loop_
_entity.id
_entity.type
_entity.pdbx_description
1 polymer ?
#
loop_
_entity_poly.entity_id
_entity_poly.type
_entity_poly.pdbx_seq_one_letter_code
_entity_poly.pdbx_strand_id
1 'polypeptide(L)'
;YVPVVFAKKTASRNLDGDLLHAQVRSFTKGKTYDVQVSRRYLGSEDTVLVLDDFLACGQALLGLASIVRQSGARLAGCGVVIEKGFQEGGRLLREQGIRLESLAILSSVEGGRIVFAE
;
A
#
# COMPACT_ATOMS: atom_id res chain seq x y z
N TYR A 1 -4.16 -21.94 0.10
CA TYR A 1 -2.86 -21.75 -0.60
C TYR A 1 -3.03 -20.74 -1.72
N VAL A 2 -2.34 -19.60 -1.61
CA VAL A 2 -2.41 -18.53 -2.60
C VAL A 2 -1.00 -18.05 -2.94
N PRO A 3 -0.76 -17.64 -4.20
CA PRO A 3 0.53 -17.06 -4.55
C PRO A 3 0.75 -15.72 -3.88
N VAL A 4 2.01 -15.41 -3.60
CA VAL A 4 2.44 -14.14 -3.04
C VAL A 4 3.37 -13.46 -4.05
N VAL A 5 3.10 -12.19 -4.33
CA VAL A 5 3.91 -11.38 -5.23
C VAL A 5 4.47 -10.21 -4.44
N PHE A 6 5.79 -10.06 -4.47
CA PHE A 6 6.45 -8.94 -3.81
C PHE A 6 6.59 -7.77 -4.79
N ALA A 7 6.16 -6.60 -4.36
CA ALA A 7 6.41 -5.37 -5.09
C ALA A 7 7.85 -4.91 -4.81
N LYS A 8 8.56 -4.52 -5.87
CA LYS A 8 9.94 -4.07 -5.77
C LYS A 8 10.00 -2.55 -5.66
N LYS A 9 10.69 -2.08 -4.65
CA LYS A 9 10.95 -0.66 -4.46
C LYS A 9 12.30 -0.31 -5.10
N THR A 10 12.33 0.74 -5.93
CA THR A 10 13.54 1.16 -6.61
C THR A 10 13.63 2.70 -6.64
N ALA A 11 14.86 3.23 -6.61
CA ALA A 11 15.11 4.66 -6.71
C ALA A 11 14.93 5.18 -8.13
N SER A 12 15.15 4.32 -9.14
CA SER A 12 15.08 4.72 -10.55
C SER A 12 13.85 4.12 -11.23
N ARG A 13 13.25 4.92 -12.11
CA ARG A 13 12.10 4.48 -12.90
C ARG A 13 12.57 3.66 -14.09
N ASN A 14 12.12 2.41 -14.15
CA ASN A 14 12.33 1.56 -15.31
C ASN A 14 11.12 1.67 -16.23
N LEU A 15 11.35 2.05 -17.48
CA LEU A 15 10.30 2.24 -18.50
C LEU A 15 9.97 0.97 -19.28
N ASP A 16 10.39 -0.19 -18.80
CA ASP A 16 10.06 -1.47 -19.41
C ASP A 16 8.53 -1.67 -19.39
N GLY A 17 7.95 -1.95 -20.56
CA GLY A 17 6.51 -2.16 -20.72
C GLY A 17 5.97 -3.41 -19.99
N ASP A 18 6.85 -4.32 -19.59
CA ASP A 18 6.47 -5.52 -18.82
C ASP A 18 6.33 -5.26 -17.34
N LEU A 19 6.55 -4.03 -16.90
CA LEU A 19 6.42 -3.64 -15.50
C LEU A 19 5.21 -2.74 -15.29
N LEU A 20 4.44 -3.08 -14.28
CA LEU A 20 3.47 -2.18 -13.68
C LEU A 20 4.21 -1.38 -12.62
N HIS A 21 3.98 -0.08 -12.56
CA HIS A 21 4.67 0.74 -11.58
C HIS A 21 3.84 1.93 -11.13
N ALA A 22 4.18 2.44 -9.95
CA ALA A 22 3.61 3.65 -9.39
C ALA A 22 4.71 4.42 -8.66
N GLN A 23 4.65 5.74 -8.72
CA GLN A 23 5.53 6.57 -7.92
C GLN A 23 4.93 6.81 -6.55
N VAL A 24 5.76 6.64 -5.53
CA VAL A 24 5.36 6.80 -4.14
C VAL A 24 6.27 7.83 -3.48
N ARG A 25 5.66 8.83 -2.89
CA ARG A 25 6.41 9.85 -2.15
C ARG A 25 6.51 9.44 -0.68
N SER A 26 7.75 9.36 -0.19
CA SER A 26 8.01 9.16 1.23
C SER A 26 8.13 10.51 1.91
N PHE A 27 7.15 10.89 2.72
CA PHE A 27 7.17 12.15 3.46
C PHE A 27 8.27 12.16 4.53
N THR A 28 8.54 11.02 5.13
CA THR A 28 9.59 10.89 6.14
C THR A 28 10.98 11.16 5.57
N LYS A 29 11.25 10.67 4.36
CA LYS A 29 12.55 10.80 3.70
C LYS A 29 12.61 11.96 2.70
N GLY A 30 11.47 12.59 2.40
CA GLY A 30 11.38 13.65 1.39
C GLY A 30 11.74 13.20 -0.02
N LYS A 31 11.67 11.91 -0.30
CA LYS A 31 12.07 11.31 -1.58
C LYS A 31 10.90 10.61 -2.24
N THR A 32 10.92 10.60 -3.57
CA THR A 32 10.00 9.80 -4.38
C THR A 32 10.74 8.55 -4.83
N TYR A 33 10.08 7.40 -4.72
CA TYR A 33 10.60 6.14 -5.23
C TYR A 33 9.56 5.47 -6.11
N ASP A 34 10.03 4.53 -6.94
CA ASP A 34 9.17 3.76 -7.83
C ASP A 34 8.90 2.39 -7.22
N VAL A 35 7.65 1.96 -7.29
CA VAL A 35 7.24 0.61 -6.88
C VAL A 35 6.85 -0.14 -8.13
N GLN A 36 7.36 -1.36 -8.28
CA GLN A 36 7.21 -2.13 -9.51
C GLN A 36 6.73 -3.54 -9.23
N VAL A 37 5.86 -4.03 -10.12
CA VAL A 37 5.42 -5.43 -10.16
C VAL A 37 5.42 -5.87 -11.61
N SER A 38 5.96 -7.06 -11.89
CA SER A 38 5.95 -7.62 -13.25
C SER A 38 4.52 -7.96 -13.68
N ARG A 39 4.18 -7.62 -14.92
CA ARG A 39 2.90 -8.01 -15.53
C ARG A 39 2.71 -9.52 -15.61
N ARG A 40 3.78 -10.29 -15.54
CA ARG A 40 3.73 -11.77 -15.53
C ARG A 40 2.94 -12.31 -14.34
N TYR A 41 2.95 -11.58 -13.23
CA TYR A 41 2.40 -12.05 -11.95
C TYR A 41 1.04 -11.47 -11.61
N LEU A 42 0.58 -10.48 -12.38
CA LEU A 42 -0.69 -9.80 -12.12
C LEU A 42 -1.46 -9.59 -13.42
N GLY A 43 -2.68 -10.07 -13.46
CA GLY A 43 -3.54 -9.93 -14.63
C GLY A 43 -5.01 -9.77 -14.26
N SER A 44 -5.85 -9.58 -15.29
CA SER A 44 -7.26 -9.28 -15.16
C SER A 44 -8.09 -10.38 -14.48
N GLU A 45 -7.56 -11.59 -14.41
CA GLU A 45 -8.24 -12.72 -13.77
C GLU A 45 -7.97 -12.81 -12.26
N ASP A 46 -7.04 -11.98 -11.76
CA ASP A 46 -6.63 -12.03 -10.37
C ASP A 46 -7.51 -11.18 -9.47
N THR A 47 -7.69 -11.65 -8.24
CA THR A 47 -8.24 -10.88 -7.14
C THR A 47 -7.13 -10.73 -6.11
N VAL A 48 -6.79 -9.50 -5.76
CA VAL A 48 -5.57 -9.17 -5.03
C VAL A 48 -5.89 -8.57 -3.67
N LEU A 49 -5.26 -9.12 -2.65
CA LEU A 49 -5.18 -8.50 -1.34
C LEU A 49 -3.79 -7.87 -1.20
N VAL A 50 -3.74 -6.57 -0.94
CA VAL A 50 -2.49 -5.85 -0.73
C VAL A 50 -2.16 -5.87 0.75
N LEU A 51 -0.93 -6.24 1.08
CA LEU A 51 -0.46 -6.32 2.48
C LEU A 51 0.75 -5.43 2.69
N ASP A 52 0.78 -4.76 3.82
CA ASP A 52 1.93 -3.96 4.26
C ASP A 52 2.06 -4.04 5.78
N ASP A 53 3.18 -3.57 6.32
CA ASP A 53 3.43 -3.61 7.77
C ASP A 53 2.80 -2.40 8.49
N PHE A 54 3.13 -1.18 8.08
CA PHE A 54 2.65 0.05 8.70
C PHE A 54 1.87 0.91 7.73
N LEU A 55 0.79 1.50 8.22
CA LEU A 55 0.04 2.51 7.48
C LEU A 55 0.15 3.85 8.21
N ALA A 56 0.73 4.82 7.54
CA ALA A 56 0.86 6.20 8.01
C ALA A 56 0.15 7.16 7.06
N CYS A 57 0.86 7.67 6.05
CA CYS A 57 0.29 8.61 5.07
C CYS A 57 -0.49 7.92 3.94
N GLY A 58 -0.34 6.62 3.79
CA GLY A 58 -1.11 5.83 2.82
C GLY A 58 -0.53 5.82 1.41
N GLN A 59 0.58 6.50 1.17
CA GLN A 59 1.13 6.64 -0.18
C GLN A 59 1.55 5.30 -0.79
N ALA A 60 2.19 4.44 0.00
CA ALA A 60 2.62 3.12 -0.48
C ALA A 60 1.43 2.25 -0.86
N LEU A 61 0.40 2.19 -0.02
CA LEU A 61 -0.80 1.40 -0.32
C LEU A 61 -1.59 1.96 -1.49
N LEU A 62 -1.67 3.28 -1.62
CA LEU A 62 -2.30 3.90 -2.80
C LEU A 62 -1.54 3.56 -4.07
N GLY A 63 -0.22 3.55 -4.02
CA GLY A 63 0.63 3.13 -5.14
C GLY A 63 0.39 1.68 -5.52
N LEU A 64 0.35 0.79 -4.55
CA LEU A 64 0.07 -0.64 -4.79
C LEU A 64 -1.35 -0.85 -5.33
N ALA A 65 -2.33 -0.12 -4.82
CA ALA A 65 -3.69 -0.17 -5.34
C ALA A 65 -3.75 0.29 -6.80
N SER A 66 -2.99 1.33 -7.15
CA SER A 66 -2.85 1.78 -8.54
C SER A 66 -2.29 0.68 -9.44
N ILE A 67 -1.24 -0.02 -8.98
CA ILE A 67 -0.64 -1.13 -9.74
C ILE A 67 -1.67 -2.24 -9.98
N VAL A 68 -2.45 -2.59 -8.97
CA VAL A 68 -3.51 -3.60 -9.12
C VAL A 68 -4.52 -3.17 -10.19
N ARG A 69 -4.93 -1.92 -10.16
CA ARG A 69 -5.87 -1.37 -11.15
C ARG A 69 -5.29 -1.34 -12.55
N GLN A 70 -4.01 -0.97 -12.69
CA GLN A 70 -3.30 -0.98 -13.98
C GLN A 70 -3.28 -2.38 -14.61
N SER A 71 -3.15 -3.41 -13.79
CA SER A 71 -3.14 -4.79 -14.26
C SER A 71 -4.50 -5.29 -14.75
N GLY A 72 -5.56 -4.58 -14.42
CA GLY A 72 -6.92 -5.03 -14.66
C GLY A 72 -7.45 -5.99 -13.60
N ALA A 73 -6.64 -6.32 -12.60
CA ALA A 73 -7.04 -7.20 -11.50
C ALA A 73 -8.03 -6.51 -10.57
N ARG A 74 -8.77 -7.32 -9.84
CA ARG A 74 -9.69 -6.84 -8.83
C ARG A 74 -8.95 -6.63 -7.51
N LEU A 75 -9.10 -5.45 -6.92
CA LEU A 75 -8.58 -5.17 -5.58
C LEU A 75 -9.60 -5.62 -4.54
N ALA A 76 -9.27 -6.66 -3.78
CA ALA A 76 -10.14 -7.14 -2.69
C ALA A 76 -10.09 -6.20 -1.48
N GLY A 77 -8.92 -5.65 -1.23
CA GLY A 77 -8.72 -4.73 -0.11
C GLY A 77 -7.25 -4.63 0.26
N CYS A 78 -7.00 -3.93 1.35
CA CYS A 78 -5.67 -3.77 1.93
C CYS A 78 -5.67 -4.27 3.38
N GLY A 79 -4.59 -4.91 3.78
CA GLY A 79 -4.36 -5.32 5.16
C GLY A 79 -3.04 -4.77 5.67
N VAL A 80 -3.02 -4.26 6.87
CA VAL A 80 -1.80 -3.79 7.53
C VAL A 80 -1.71 -4.33 8.94
N VAL A 81 -0.49 -4.50 9.42
CA VAL A 81 -0.30 -4.93 10.80
C VAL A 81 -0.65 -3.79 11.74
N ILE A 82 -0.08 -2.62 11.52
CA ILE A 82 -0.29 -1.46 12.38
C ILE A 82 -0.73 -0.25 11.56
N GLU A 83 -1.88 0.30 11.90
CA GLU A 83 -2.37 1.55 11.35
C GLU A 83 -2.08 2.66 12.34
N LYS A 84 -1.38 3.71 11.89
CA LYS A 84 -1.23 4.95 12.67
C LYS A 84 -2.47 5.78 12.47
N GLY A 85 -3.47 5.57 13.32
CA GLY A 85 -4.81 6.15 13.18
C GLY A 85 -4.85 7.67 13.31
N PHE A 86 -3.81 8.29 13.88
CA PHE A 86 -3.68 9.74 13.97
C PHE A 86 -3.13 10.36 12.67
N GLN A 87 -2.80 9.57 11.67
CA GLN A 87 -2.36 10.04 10.37
C GLN A 87 -3.44 9.79 9.32
N GLU A 88 -3.29 10.40 8.16
CA GLU A 88 -4.35 10.49 7.16
C GLU A 88 -4.54 9.24 6.28
N GLY A 89 -3.59 8.31 6.31
CA GLY A 89 -3.58 7.19 5.37
C GLY A 89 -4.84 6.33 5.38
N GLY A 90 -5.31 5.97 6.56
CA GLY A 90 -6.52 5.16 6.69
C GLY A 90 -7.76 5.87 6.14
N ARG A 91 -7.88 7.16 6.44
CA ARG A 91 -8.98 7.98 5.93
C ARG A 91 -8.95 8.06 4.40
N LEU A 92 -7.77 8.32 3.82
CA LEU A 92 -7.62 8.44 2.37
C LEU A 92 -8.01 7.14 1.65
N LEU A 93 -7.58 6.00 2.18
CA LEU A 93 -7.93 4.70 1.59
C LEU A 93 -9.43 4.43 1.66
N ARG A 94 -10.03 4.66 2.81
CA ARG A 94 -11.47 4.44 3.00
C ARG A 94 -12.33 5.39 2.17
N GLU A 95 -11.91 6.64 2.01
CA GLU A 95 -12.58 7.61 1.14
C GLU A 95 -12.59 7.19 -0.32
N GLN A 96 -11.59 6.43 -0.76
CA GLN A 96 -11.54 5.88 -2.12
C GLN A 96 -12.34 4.57 -2.26
N GLY A 97 -13.05 4.16 -1.22
CA GLY A 97 -13.82 2.94 -1.24
C GLY A 97 -12.98 1.67 -1.09
N ILE A 98 -11.73 1.79 -0.68
CA ILE A 98 -10.85 0.65 -0.47
C ILE A 98 -11.13 0.05 0.91
N ARG A 99 -11.43 -1.25 0.94
CA ARG A 99 -11.55 -1.97 2.21
C ARG A 99 -10.18 -2.06 2.88
N LEU A 100 -10.10 -1.61 4.12
CA LEU A 100 -8.87 -1.61 4.90
C LEU A 100 -9.10 -2.33 6.22
N GLU A 101 -8.30 -3.37 6.46
CA GLU A 101 -8.27 -4.09 7.72
C GLU A 101 -6.92 -3.91 8.38
N SER A 102 -6.93 -3.52 9.65
CA SER A 102 -5.73 -3.28 10.43
C SER A 102 -5.75 -4.18 11.67
N LEU A 103 -4.64 -4.86 11.94
CA LEU A 103 -4.58 -5.73 13.12
C LEU A 103 -4.54 -4.92 14.40
N ALA A 104 -3.86 -3.77 14.37
CA ALA A 104 -3.85 -2.83 15.49
C ALA A 104 -3.90 -1.40 14.96
N ILE A 105 -4.62 -0.53 15.65
CA ILE A 105 -4.71 0.88 15.32
C ILE A 105 -4.16 1.68 16.49
N LEU A 106 -3.15 2.51 16.23
CA LEU A 106 -2.60 3.43 17.21
C LEU A 106 -3.39 4.74 17.15
N SER A 107 -3.96 5.17 18.27
CA SER A 107 -4.69 6.43 18.32
C SER A 107 -3.76 7.62 18.59
N SER A 108 -2.64 7.39 19.28
CA SER A 108 -1.64 8.43 19.50
C SER A 108 -0.28 7.85 19.90
N VAL A 109 0.76 8.65 19.68
CA VAL A 109 2.11 8.40 20.18
C VAL A 109 2.59 9.71 20.79
N GLU A 110 2.36 9.89 22.07
CA GLU A 110 2.71 11.13 22.79
C GLU A 110 3.51 10.81 24.05
N GLY A 111 4.56 11.59 24.32
CA GLY A 111 5.37 11.46 25.52
C GLY A 111 5.99 10.08 25.68
N GLY A 112 6.33 9.41 24.59
CA GLY A 112 6.87 8.06 24.62
C GLY A 112 5.82 6.97 24.89
N ARG A 113 4.53 7.32 24.94
CA ARG A 113 3.44 6.36 25.17
C ARG A 113 2.73 6.02 23.87
N ILE A 114 2.48 4.75 23.69
CA ILE A 114 1.70 4.22 22.57
C ILE A 114 0.30 3.92 23.09
N VAL A 115 -0.71 4.51 22.43
CA VAL A 115 -2.12 4.29 22.79
C VAL A 115 -2.82 3.62 21.62
N PHE A 116 -3.39 2.45 21.87
CA PHE A 116 -4.16 1.73 20.87
C PHE A 116 -5.61 2.21 20.85
N ALA A 117 -6.20 2.25 19.66
CA ALA A 117 -7.62 2.49 19.49
C ALA A 117 -8.41 1.24 19.92
N GLU A 118 -9.55 1.49 20.54
CA GLU A 118 -10.46 0.40 20.91
C GLU A 118 -11.35 -0.05 19.76
#